data_4633b218ddd273bc9ceec46a72c16f73
#
_entry.id   4633b218ddd273bc9ceec46a72c16f73
#
_cell.length_a   1.000
_cell.length_b   1.000
_cell.length_c   1.000
_cell.angle_alpha   90.00
_cell.angle_beta   90.00
_cell.angle_gamma   90.00
#
_symmetry.space_group_name_H-M   'P 1'
#
loop_
_entity.id
_entity.type
_entity.pdbx_description
1 polymer ?
#
loop_
_entity_poly.entity_id
_entity_poly.type
_entity_poly.pdbx_seq_one_letter_code
_entity_poly.pdbx_strand_id
1 'polypeptide(L)'
;PKTIGEFDTLALCRNFGVDSLYIRERFKEYRRNMRRIGYQSVVLLRQLSPEKYTAFAELQAKGGFEGFWGQARTIREYPYNAGGNLLGYVSEVDADYISRHPGEYRPGDYAGRTGLEAAREKELRGVKGEHIYLRNSRNQIEGPYKNGEEDVEAIPGKDITTTIDAELQHYGQTLMQNKVGSLVAIEPATGEIL
;
A
#
# COMPACT_ATOMS: atom_id res chain seq x y z
N PRO A 1 -2.81 -7.69 -18.69
CA PRO A 1 -3.75 -7.08 -19.66
C PRO A 1 -4.14 -7.99 -20.82
N LYS A 2 -3.24 -8.89 -21.29
CA LYS A 2 -3.58 -9.84 -22.39
C LYS A 2 -4.48 -10.99 -21.94
N THR A 3 -4.57 -11.26 -20.66
CA THR A 3 -5.35 -12.34 -20.04
C THR A 3 -6.71 -11.87 -19.51
N ILE A 4 -6.98 -10.57 -19.54
CA ILE A 4 -8.26 -10.03 -19.10
C ILE A 4 -9.29 -10.27 -20.22
N GLY A 5 -10.33 -11.02 -19.89
CA GLY A 5 -11.50 -11.24 -20.76
C GLY A 5 -12.39 -10.00 -20.85
N GLU A 6 -13.54 -10.15 -21.49
CA GLU A 6 -14.59 -9.12 -21.44
C GLU A 6 -15.14 -9.02 -20.03
N PHE A 7 -15.23 -7.81 -19.50
CA PHE A 7 -15.77 -7.54 -18.18
C PHE A 7 -16.66 -6.29 -18.17
N ASP A 8 -17.60 -6.26 -17.25
CA ASP A 8 -18.49 -5.11 -17.11
C ASP A 8 -17.76 -3.94 -16.41
N THR A 9 -17.31 -2.98 -17.21
CA THR A 9 -16.65 -1.77 -16.71
C THR A 9 -17.55 -0.95 -15.79
N LEU A 10 -18.88 -0.95 -16.04
CA LEU A 10 -19.80 -0.18 -15.19
C LEU A 10 -20.01 -0.85 -13.83
N ALA A 11 -20.06 -2.19 -13.80
CA ALA A 11 -20.08 -2.93 -12.54
C ALA A 11 -18.80 -2.70 -11.73
N LEU A 12 -17.63 -2.69 -12.38
CA LEU A 12 -16.36 -2.36 -11.74
C LEU A 12 -16.39 -0.95 -11.15
N CYS A 13 -16.81 0.03 -11.92
CA CYS A 13 -16.88 1.43 -11.48
C CYS A 13 -17.83 1.62 -10.30
N ARG A 14 -19.00 0.97 -10.33
CA ARG A 14 -19.98 1.03 -9.24
C ARG A 14 -19.44 0.39 -7.95
N ASN A 15 -18.81 -0.78 -8.08
CA ASN A 15 -18.28 -1.51 -6.94
C ASN A 15 -17.17 -0.74 -6.21
N PHE A 16 -16.28 -0.10 -6.95
CA PHE A 16 -15.15 0.62 -6.37
C PHE A 16 -15.39 2.11 -6.17
N GLY A 17 -16.48 2.65 -6.69
CA GLY A 17 -16.78 4.10 -6.62
C GLY A 17 -15.79 4.94 -7.42
N VAL A 18 -15.32 4.43 -8.56
CA VAL A 18 -14.38 5.12 -9.45
C VAL A 18 -15.05 5.53 -10.76
N ASP A 19 -14.59 6.64 -11.34
CA ASP A 19 -15.11 7.11 -12.61
C ASP A 19 -14.71 6.17 -13.76
N SER A 20 -15.63 5.96 -14.69
CA SER A 20 -15.39 5.18 -15.91
C SER A 20 -14.29 5.77 -16.78
N LEU A 21 -14.13 7.10 -16.76
CA LEU A 21 -13.06 7.80 -17.46
C LEU A 21 -11.68 7.39 -16.90
N TYR A 22 -11.54 7.36 -15.57
CA TYR A 22 -10.32 6.91 -14.90
C TYR A 22 -9.92 5.49 -15.34
N ILE A 23 -10.87 4.56 -15.31
CA ILE A 23 -10.62 3.17 -15.71
C ILE A 23 -10.21 3.09 -17.21
N ARG A 24 -10.90 3.82 -18.08
CA ARG A 24 -10.56 3.86 -19.52
C ARG A 24 -9.17 4.42 -19.78
N GLU A 25 -8.78 5.49 -19.10
CA GLU A 25 -7.43 6.07 -19.22
C GLU A 25 -6.34 5.11 -18.76
N ARG A 26 -6.55 4.43 -17.62
CA ARG A 26 -5.61 3.40 -17.13
C ARG A 26 -5.46 2.26 -18.13
N PHE A 27 -6.54 1.75 -18.68
CA PHE A 27 -6.46 0.71 -19.72
C PHE A 27 -5.82 1.21 -21.01
N LYS A 28 -6.03 2.46 -21.39
CA LYS A 28 -5.36 3.09 -22.54
C LYS A 28 -3.85 3.19 -22.33
N GLU A 29 -3.43 3.58 -21.14
CA GLU A 29 -2.03 3.61 -20.74
C GLU A 29 -1.39 2.22 -20.81
N TYR A 30 -2.06 1.20 -20.24
CA TYR A 30 -1.57 -0.18 -20.29
C TYR A 30 -1.49 -0.73 -21.71
N ARG A 31 -2.45 -0.40 -22.57
CA ARG A 31 -2.41 -0.80 -23.99
C ARG A 31 -1.23 -0.16 -24.73
N ARG A 32 -0.91 1.09 -24.47
CA ARG A 32 0.28 1.76 -25.04
C ARG A 32 1.58 1.06 -24.63
N ASN A 33 1.64 0.62 -23.39
CA ASN A 33 2.81 -0.03 -22.81
C ASN A 33 2.79 -1.57 -22.94
N MET A 34 1.83 -2.15 -23.65
CA MET A 34 1.59 -3.60 -23.69
C MET A 34 2.79 -4.41 -24.17
N ARG A 35 3.60 -3.88 -25.09
CA ARG A 35 4.81 -4.55 -25.57
C ARG A 35 5.84 -4.72 -24.46
N ARG A 36 5.92 -3.75 -23.53
CA ARG A 36 6.85 -3.73 -22.40
C ARG A 36 6.31 -4.51 -21.20
N ILE A 37 5.02 -4.38 -20.91
CA ILE A 37 4.35 -5.02 -19.79
C ILE A 37 4.08 -6.51 -20.09
N GLY A 38 3.70 -6.85 -21.32
CA GLY A 38 3.42 -8.24 -21.72
C GLY A 38 2.32 -8.88 -20.89
N TYR A 39 2.66 -9.98 -20.23
CA TYR A 39 1.78 -10.72 -19.31
C TYR A 39 1.96 -10.34 -17.84
N GLN A 40 2.76 -9.32 -17.54
CA GLN A 40 2.97 -8.89 -16.17
C GLN A 40 1.69 -8.30 -15.56
N SER A 41 1.55 -8.48 -14.26
CA SER A 41 0.50 -7.87 -13.46
C SER A 41 0.70 -6.37 -13.37
N VAL A 42 -0.38 -5.63 -13.46
CA VAL A 42 -0.38 -4.17 -13.29
C VAL A 42 -1.41 -3.77 -12.27
N VAL A 43 -1.07 -2.80 -11.44
CA VAL A 43 -1.95 -2.30 -10.39
C VAL A 43 -3.01 -1.40 -11.02
N LEU A 44 -4.28 -1.81 -10.98
CA LEU A 44 -5.40 -1.02 -11.47
C LEU A 44 -5.90 -0.03 -10.42
N LEU A 45 -6.18 -0.53 -9.23
CA LEU A 45 -6.67 0.24 -8.09
C LEU A 45 -5.81 -0.04 -6.86
N ARG A 46 -5.74 0.92 -5.96
CA ARG A 46 -4.94 0.85 -4.74
C ARG A 46 -5.79 1.18 -3.52
N GLN A 47 -5.37 0.72 -2.35
CA GLN A 47 -5.98 1.06 -1.06
C GLN A 47 -7.50 0.83 -1.04
N LEU A 48 -7.91 -0.37 -1.47
CA LEU A 48 -9.31 -0.77 -1.38
C LEU A 48 -9.66 -1.09 0.07
N SER A 49 -10.79 -0.58 0.54
CA SER A 49 -11.32 -0.98 1.85
C SER A 49 -11.70 -2.47 1.84
N PRO A 50 -11.66 -3.16 3.00
CA PRO A 50 -12.07 -4.55 3.10
C PRO A 50 -13.49 -4.81 2.55
N GLU A 51 -14.41 -3.88 2.78
CA GLU A 51 -15.80 -3.95 2.28
C GLU A 51 -15.87 -3.98 0.77
N LYS A 52 -15.15 -3.07 0.10
CA LYS A 52 -15.08 -3.01 -1.37
C LYS A 52 -14.40 -4.24 -1.95
N TYR A 53 -13.40 -4.77 -1.25
CA TYR A 53 -12.74 -6.00 -1.68
C TYR A 53 -13.67 -7.21 -1.54
N THR A 54 -14.42 -7.33 -0.45
CA THR A 54 -15.40 -8.42 -0.26
C THR A 54 -16.47 -8.40 -1.34
N ALA A 55 -17.05 -7.24 -1.62
CA ALA A 55 -18.02 -7.11 -2.72
C ALA A 55 -17.43 -7.49 -4.09
N PHE A 56 -16.18 -7.15 -4.34
CA PHE A 56 -15.46 -7.57 -5.55
C PHE A 56 -15.25 -9.09 -5.60
N ALA A 57 -14.85 -9.70 -4.48
CA ALA A 57 -14.65 -11.15 -4.39
C ALA A 57 -15.95 -11.93 -4.65
N GLU A 58 -17.09 -11.41 -4.19
CA GLU A 58 -18.41 -11.99 -4.49
C GLU A 58 -18.74 -11.93 -5.98
N LEU A 59 -18.46 -10.79 -6.64
CA LEU A 59 -18.66 -10.66 -8.09
C LEU A 59 -17.74 -11.60 -8.87
N GLN A 60 -16.52 -11.78 -8.40
CA GLN A 60 -15.55 -12.68 -9.00
C GLN A 60 -15.98 -14.15 -8.85
N ALA A 61 -16.51 -14.55 -7.70
CA ALA A 61 -17.05 -15.88 -7.47
C ALA A 61 -18.24 -16.23 -8.39
N LYS A 62 -18.98 -15.22 -8.86
CA LYS A 62 -20.07 -15.37 -9.85
C LYS A 62 -19.59 -15.45 -11.31
N GLY A 63 -18.27 -15.56 -11.52
CA GLY A 63 -17.66 -15.70 -12.86
C GLY A 63 -17.38 -14.39 -13.58
N GLY A 64 -17.38 -13.25 -12.86
CA GLY A 64 -16.97 -11.95 -13.38
C GLY A 64 -15.49 -11.66 -13.13
N PHE A 65 -14.94 -10.72 -13.90
CA PHE A 65 -13.61 -10.15 -13.69
C PHE A 65 -12.44 -11.14 -13.74
N GLU A 66 -12.47 -12.05 -14.71
CA GLU A 66 -11.33 -12.94 -14.98
C GLU A 66 -10.05 -12.12 -15.26
N GLY A 67 -8.94 -12.56 -14.67
CA GLY A 67 -7.64 -11.87 -14.79
C GLY A 67 -7.45 -10.68 -13.85
N PHE A 68 -8.41 -10.43 -12.95
CA PHE A 68 -8.24 -9.51 -11.84
C PHE A 68 -8.04 -10.30 -10.53
N TRP A 69 -7.21 -9.80 -9.65
CA TRP A 69 -7.06 -10.35 -8.30
C TRP A 69 -6.70 -9.25 -7.30
N GLY A 70 -7.04 -9.48 -6.05
CA GLY A 70 -6.64 -8.63 -4.95
C GLY A 70 -5.31 -9.08 -4.34
N GLN A 71 -4.51 -8.14 -3.95
CA GLN A 71 -3.32 -8.36 -3.16
C GLN A 71 -3.48 -7.65 -1.82
N ALA A 72 -3.56 -8.43 -0.74
CA ALA A 72 -3.55 -7.88 0.61
C ALA A 72 -2.18 -7.23 0.89
N ARG A 73 -2.22 -6.07 1.55
CA ARG A 73 -1.04 -5.36 2.03
C ARG A 73 -1.32 -4.80 3.41
N THR A 74 -0.32 -4.77 4.26
CA THR A 74 -0.37 -4.03 5.52
C THR A 74 -0.38 -2.54 5.23
N ILE A 75 -1.23 -1.82 5.95
CA ILE A 75 -1.36 -0.36 5.87
C ILE A 75 -1.02 0.21 7.24
N ARG A 76 -0.37 1.37 7.30
CA ARG A 76 -0.21 2.13 8.55
C ARG A 76 -1.58 2.65 8.97
N GLU A 77 -1.91 2.46 10.21
CA GLU A 77 -3.08 3.04 10.85
C GLU A 77 -2.62 3.96 11.99
N TYR A 78 -3.23 5.12 12.06
CA TYR A 78 -2.95 6.12 13.09
C TYR A 78 -4.23 6.33 13.88
N PRO A 79 -4.34 5.74 15.09
CA PRO A 79 -5.57 5.82 15.90
C PRO A 79 -5.97 7.27 16.23
N TYR A 80 -4.97 8.14 16.36
CA TYR A 80 -5.17 9.55 16.63
C TYR A 80 -4.75 10.39 15.41
N ASN A 81 -5.62 11.29 14.99
CA ASN A 81 -5.30 12.24 13.93
C ASN A 81 -4.49 13.43 14.48
N ALA A 82 -3.31 13.15 14.99
CA ALA A 82 -2.43 14.11 15.64
C ALA A 82 -0.96 13.82 15.31
N GLY A 83 -0.12 14.83 15.43
CA GLY A 83 1.34 14.67 15.30
C GLY A 83 1.87 14.40 13.90
N GLY A 84 1.14 14.75 12.84
CA GLY A 84 1.54 14.46 11.46
C GLY A 84 2.95 14.92 11.08
N ASN A 85 3.41 16.06 11.61
CA ASN A 85 4.75 16.57 11.36
C ASN A 85 5.84 15.71 12.02
N LEU A 86 5.53 15.11 13.18
CA LEU A 86 6.44 14.24 13.93
C LEU A 86 6.42 12.82 13.37
N LEU A 87 5.21 12.27 13.19
CA LEU A 87 5.04 10.91 12.65
C LEU A 87 5.54 10.82 11.22
N GLY A 88 5.30 11.84 10.43
CA GLY A 88 5.61 11.85 9.01
C GLY A 88 4.50 11.20 8.17
N TYR A 89 4.88 10.71 7.01
CA TYR A 89 3.96 10.04 6.11
C TYR A 89 4.62 8.91 5.35
N VAL A 90 3.79 7.97 4.91
CA VAL A 90 4.15 6.85 4.06
C VAL A 90 3.65 7.12 2.64
N SER A 91 4.51 6.93 1.65
CA SER A 91 4.11 7.02 0.24
C SER A 91 4.74 5.93 -0.60
N GLU A 92 4.21 5.75 -1.81
CA GLU A 92 4.83 4.85 -2.78
C GLU A 92 6.24 5.31 -3.13
N VAL A 93 7.15 4.34 -3.24
CA VAL A 93 8.54 4.59 -3.63
C VAL A 93 8.63 4.95 -5.11
N ASP A 94 9.41 5.96 -5.41
CA ASP A 94 9.77 6.35 -6.77
C ASP A 94 11.06 5.66 -7.24
N ALA A 95 11.39 5.81 -8.52
CA ALA A 95 12.57 5.18 -9.11
C ALA A 95 13.88 5.65 -8.44
N ASP A 96 13.92 6.90 -7.99
CA ASP A 96 15.08 7.47 -7.31
C ASP A 96 15.26 6.86 -5.92
N TYR A 97 14.19 6.67 -5.17
CA TYR A 97 14.22 5.98 -3.88
C TYR A 97 14.69 4.52 -4.02
N ILE A 98 14.16 3.79 -5.03
CA ILE A 98 14.57 2.42 -5.33
C ILE A 98 16.06 2.35 -5.68
N SER A 99 16.57 3.30 -6.46
CA SER A 99 17.98 3.32 -6.84
C SER A 99 18.94 3.51 -5.66
N ARG A 100 18.47 4.24 -4.63
CA ARG A 100 19.23 4.45 -3.37
C ARG A 100 19.15 3.27 -2.40
N HIS A 101 18.18 2.36 -2.59
CA HIS A 101 17.96 1.18 -1.74
C HIS A 101 17.88 -0.09 -2.60
N PRO A 102 18.98 -0.47 -3.26
CA PRO A 102 18.97 -1.59 -4.21
C PRO A 102 18.62 -2.91 -3.51
N GLY A 103 17.66 -3.63 -4.09
CA GLY A 103 17.19 -4.92 -3.57
C GLY A 103 16.18 -4.86 -2.42
N GLU A 104 15.96 -3.69 -1.80
CA GLU A 104 15.04 -3.55 -0.67
C GLU A 104 13.60 -3.23 -1.11
N TYR A 105 13.45 -2.48 -2.20
CA TYR A 105 12.15 -2.00 -2.68
C TYR A 105 11.92 -2.33 -4.15
N ARG A 106 10.66 -2.55 -4.48
CA ARG A 106 10.17 -2.76 -5.85
C ARG A 106 9.14 -1.67 -6.21
N PRO A 107 8.93 -1.37 -7.49
CA PRO A 107 7.87 -0.44 -7.90
C PRO A 107 6.51 -0.84 -7.33
N GLY A 108 5.81 0.11 -6.71
CA GLY A 108 4.54 -0.12 -6.02
C GLY A 108 4.67 -0.39 -4.52
N ASP A 109 5.88 -0.46 -3.98
CA ASP A 109 6.09 -0.52 -2.54
C ASP A 109 5.86 0.84 -1.88
N TYR A 110 5.63 0.81 -0.58
CA TYR A 110 5.48 1.99 0.26
C TYR A 110 6.64 2.09 1.23
N ALA A 111 7.07 3.31 1.53
CA ALA A 111 8.09 3.59 2.53
C ALA A 111 7.77 4.88 3.28
N GLY A 112 8.23 4.98 4.51
CA GLY A 112 8.22 6.21 5.29
C GLY A 112 9.12 7.26 4.63
N ARG A 113 8.58 8.47 4.42
CA ARG A 113 9.30 9.55 3.71
C ARG A 113 9.85 10.60 4.64
N THR A 114 9.18 10.85 5.73
CA THR A 114 9.57 11.86 6.72
C THR A 114 9.29 11.37 8.13
N GLY A 115 9.76 12.11 9.13
CA GLY A 115 9.46 11.91 10.53
C GLY A 115 9.88 10.54 11.07
N LEU A 116 9.15 10.05 12.04
CA LEU A 116 9.37 8.74 12.66
C LEU A 116 9.21 7.59 11.67
N GLU A 117 8.28 7.70 10.71
CA GLU A 117 8.09 6.70 9.67
C GLU A 117 9.37 6.49 8.85
N ALA A 118 10.06 7.57 8.48
CA ALA A 118 11.33 7.45 7.76
C ALA A 118 12.48 6.99 8.69
N ALA A 119 12.51 7.49 9.91
CA ALA A 119 13.58 7.17 10.86
C ALA A 119 13.56 5.69 11.32
N ARG A 120 12.37 5.10 11.39
CA ARG A 120 12.14 3.73 11.85
C ARG A 120 11.59 2.80 10.77
N GLU A 121 11.75 3.16 9.51
CA GLU A 121 11.24 2.40 8.37
C GLU A 121 11.66 0.92 8.41
N LYS A 122 12.90 0.62 8.76
CA LYS A 122 13.41 -0.76 8.83
C LYS A 122 12.68 -1.63 9.84
N GLU A 123 12.26 -1.04 10.95
CA GLU A 123 11.54 -1.73 12.02
C GLU A 123 10.06 -1.89 11.65
N LEU A 124 9.49 -0.82 11.07
CA LEU A 124 8.07 -0.72 10.77
C LEU A 124 7.64 -1.52 9.53
N ARG A 125 8.51 -1.64 8.51
CA ARG A 125 8.11 -2.29 7.24
C ARG A 125 8.01 -3.81 7.31
N GLY A 126 8.70 -4.47 8.27
CA GLY A 126 8.83 -5.90 8.32
C GLY A 126 9.62 -6.51 7.16
N VAL A 127 9.41 -7.80 6.92
CA VAL A 127 10.03 -8.55 5.83
C VAL A 127 8.95 -9.07 4.89
N LYS A 128 9.12 -8.84 3.61
CA LYS A 128 8.17 -9.32 2.60
C LYS A 128 8.24 -10.83 2.45
N GLY A 129 7.09 -11.45 2.34
CA GLY A 129 6.98 -12.82 1.88
C GLY A 129 7.14 -12.92 0.36
N GLU A 130 7.47 -14.10 -0.10
CA GLU A 130 7.55 -14.42 -1.54
C GLU A 130 6.80 -15.72 -1.81
N HIS A 131 5.88 -15.69 -2.78
CA HIS A 131 5.22 -16.88 -3.31
C HIS A 131 5.80 -17.22 -4.67
N ILE A 132 6.24 -18.45 -4.85
CA ILE A 132 6.85 -18.92 -6.09
C ILE A 132 5.81 -19.70 -6.88
N TYR A 133 5.53 -19.25 -8.09
CA TYR A 133 4.53 -19.87 -8.97
C TYR A 133 5.17 -20.45 -10.22
N LEU A 134 4.66 -21.61 -10.64
CA LEU A 134 4.93 -22.16 -11.97
C LEU A 134 4.15 -21.35 -13.01
N ARG A 135 4.81 -21.04 -14.12
CA ARG A 135 4.18 -20.35 -15.26
C ARG A 135 4.46 -21.10 -16.56
N ASN A 136 3.43 -21.17 -17.39
CA ASN A 136 3.56 -21.74 -18.72
C ASN A 136 4.25 -20.77 -19.71
N SER A 137 4.48 -21.24 -20.94
CA SER A 137 5.07 -20.42 -22.01
C SER A 137 4.30 -19.14 -22.36
N ARG A 138 3.02 -19.06 -21.97
CA ARG A 138 2.17 -17.87 -22.12
C ARG A 138 2.17 -16.98 -20.87
N ASN A 139 3.07 -17.27 -19.89
CA ASN A 139 3.18 -16.57 -18.63
C ASN A 139 1.90 -16.60 -17.76
N GLN A 140 1.08 -17.62 -17.90
CA GLN A 140 -0.09 -17.88 -17.06
C GLN A 140 0.34 -18.74 -15.87
N ILE A 141 -0.17 -18.43 -14.68
CA ILE A 141 0.11 -19.18 -13.46
C ILE A 141 -0.59 -20.54 -13.56
N GLU A 142 0.16 -21.62 -13.42
CA GLU A 142 -0.34 -23.01 -13.41
C GLU A 142 -0.52 -23.55 -11.99
N GLY A 143 0.20 -23.00 -11.03
CA GLY A 143 0.11 -23.41 -9.63
C GLY A 143 1.33 -22.97 -8.82
N PRO A 144 1.33 -23.27 -7.50
CA PRO A 144 2.49 -23.01 -6.66
C PRO A 144 3.64 -23.93 -7.05
N TYR A 145 4.87 -23.42 -7.02
CA TYR A 145 6.06 -24.23 -7.22
C TYR A 145 6.26 -25.18 -6.04
N LYS A 146 6.53 -26.46 -6.31
CA LYS A 146 6.70 -27.50 -5.28
C LYS A 146 5.64 -27.47 -4.17
N ASN A 147 4.39 -27.20 -4.54
CA ASN A 147 3.27 -27.07 -3.59
C ASN A 147 3.45 -25.96 -2.54
N GLY A 148 4.30 -24.97 -2.79
CA GLY A 148 4.56 -23.86 -1.87
C GLY A 148 5.65 -24.14 -0.82
N GLU A 149 6.37 -25.25 -0.90
CA GLU A 149 7.45 -25.59 0.05
C GLU A 149 8.59 -24.57 0.08
N GLU A 150 8.78 -23.84 -1.00
CA GLU A 150 9.83 -22.80 -1.11
C GLU A 150 9.26 -21.38 -0.93
N ASP A 151 7.99 -21.26 -0.56
CA ASP A 151 7.39 -19.97 -0.24
C ASP A 151 7.98 -19.41 1.05
N VAL A 152 8.21 -18.10 1.06
CA VAL A 152 8.69 -17.38 2.24
C VAL A 152 7.53 -16.61 2.84
N GLU A 153 7.22 -16.87 4.09
CA GLU A 153 6.16 -16.14 4.80
C GLU A 153 6.57 -14.68 5.08
N ALA A 154 5.59 -13.78 4.99
CA ALA A 154 5.80 -12.38 5.35
C ALA A 154 5.92 -12.22 6.87
N ILE A 155 6.91 -11.47 7.32
CA ILE A 155 7.07 -11.12 8.74
C ILE A 155 6.56 -9.69 8.90
N PRO A 156 5.53 -9.45 9.73
CA PRO A 156 5.03 -8.10 9.97
C PRO A 156 6.10 -7.23 10.63
N GLY A 157 6.01 -5.92 10.42
CA GLY A 157 6.85 -4.95 11.11
C GLY A 157 6.55 -4.93 12.61
N LYS A 158 7.45 -4.31 13.35
CA LYS A 158 7.30 -4.12 14.79
C LYS A 158 6.56 -2.82 15.07
N ASP A 159 5.63 -2.87 16.00
CA ASP A 159 5.02 -1.66 16.53
C ASP A 159 6.04 -0.87 17.34
N ILE A 160 5.99 0.45 17.22
CA ILE A 160 6.87 1.38 17.93
C ILE A 160 6.02 2.19 18.89
N THR A 161 6.37 2.14 20.17
CA THR A 161 5.79 3.02 21.18
C THR A 161 6.69 4.24 21.33
N THR A 162 6.10 5.42 21.28
CA THR A 162 6.78 6.69 21.48
C THR A 162 6.41 7.28 22.84
N THR A 163 7.19 8.24 23.31
CA THR A 163 6.90 8.99 24.55
C THR A 163 5.81 10.04 24.34
N ILE A 164 5.41 10.28 23.08
CA ILE A 164 4.43 11.32 22.74
C ILE A 164 3.06 10.95 23.30
N ASP A 165 2.51 11.85 24.10
CA ASP A 165 1.14 11.78 24.57
C ASP A 165 0.19 12.26 23.44
N ALA A 166 -0.60 11.34 22.92
CA ALA A 166 -1.48 11.62 21.76
C ALA A 166 -2.61 12.62 22.10
N GLU A 167 -3.10 12.61 23.33
CA GLU A 167 -4.15 13.54 23.77
C GLU A 167 -3.58 14.96 23.94
N LEU A 168 -2.40 15.07 24.57
CA LEU A 168 -1.69 16.32 24.72
C LEU A 168 -1.31 16.90 23.35
N GLN A 169 -0.83 16.07 22.44
CA GLN A 169 -0.52 16.45 21.06
C GLN A 169 -1.76 16.99 20.34
N HIS A 170 -2.88 16.30 20.44
CA HIS A 170 -4.14 16.75 19.84
C HIS A 170 -4.64 18.07 20.44
N TYR A 171 -4.52 18.22 21.76
CA TYR A 171 -4.87 19.46 22.44
C TYR A 171 -3.97 20.62 21.98
N GLY A 172 -2.65 20.40 21.92
CA GLY A 172 -1.69 21.38 21.41
C GLY A 172 -2.01 21.82 19.97
N GLN A 173 -2.37 20.89 19.08
CA GLN A 173 -2.79 21.23 17.72
C GLN A 173 -4.07 22.09 17.69
N THR A 174 -5.03 21.79 18.56
CA THR A 174 -6.26 22.59 18.69
C THR A 174 -5.95 24.03 19.13
N LEU A 175 -5.05 24.21 20.08
CA LEU A 175 -4.62 25.52 20.53
C LEU A 175 -3.87 26.32 19.46
N MET A 176 -3.16 25.63 18.57
CA MET A 176 -2.37 26.22 17.49
C MET A 176 -3.18 26.50 16.20
N GLN A 177 -4.46 26.15 16.16
CA GLN A 177 -5.30 26.47 15.01
C GLN A 177 -5.26 27.96 14.67
N ASN A 178 -5.03 28.28 13.41
CA ASN A 178 -4.90 29.66 12.89
C ASN A 178 -3.76 30.49 13.52
N LYS A 179 -2.77 29.82 14.10
CA LYS A 179 -1.58 30.47 14.67
C LYS A 179 -0.32 29.95 13.98
N VAL A 180 0.70 30.81 13.93
CA VAL A 180 2.04 30.45 13.45
C VAL A 180 2.95 30.36 14.66
N GLY A 181 3.56 29.18 14.88
CA GLY A 181 4.43 28.94 16.02
C GLY A 181 4.70 27.45 16.21
N SER A 182 5.39 27.14 17.27
CA SER A 182 5.67 25.77 17.72
C SER A 182 5.39 25.62 19.20
N LEU A 183 4.97 24.42 19.60
CA LEU A 183 4.76 24.03 20.98
C LEU A 183 5.53 22.74 21.23
N VAL A 184 6.31 22.73 22.31
CA VAL A 184 7.07 21.55 22.75
C VAL A 184 6.81 21.35 24.25
N ALA A 185 6.37 20.16 24.61
CA ALA A 185 6.23 19.75 26.02
C ALA A 185 7.30 18.73 26.36
N ILE A 186 7.97 18.92 27.49
CA ILE A 186 9.04 18.05 27.97
C ILE A 186 8.75 17.67 29.42
N GLU A 187 8.83 16.39 29.75
CA GLU A 187 8.80 15.88 31.12
C GLU A 187 10.09 16.27 31.85
N PRO A 188 10.05 17.12 32.85
CA PRO A 188 11.29 17.59 33.51
C PRO A 188 12.06 16.48 34.24
N ALA A 189 11.39 15.44 34.69
CA ALA A 189 11.98 14.35 35.46
C ALA A 189 12.80 13.39 34.59
N THR A 190 12.33 13.12 33.37
CA THR A 190 12.92 12.14 32.44
C THR A 190 13.62 12.78 31.26
N GLY A 191 13.22 14.00 30.88
CA GLY A 191 13.66 14.68 29.67
C GLY A 191 12.95 14.19 28.40
N GLU A 192 11.90 13.38 28.54
CA GLU A 192 11.14 12.87 27.43
C GLU A 192 10.26 13.96 26.80
N ILE A 193 10.10 13.90 25.49
CA ILE A 193 9.18 14.77 24.76
C ILE A 193 7.81 14.09 24.77
N LEU A 194 6.81 14.86 25.19
CA LEU A 194 5.42 14.41 25.34
C LEU A 194 4.58 14.74 24.12
#